data_e1bd267e86c2f703884c1f7bad832888
#
_entry.id   e1bd267e86c2f703884c1f7bad832888
#
_cell.length_a   1.000
_cell.length_b   1.000
_cell.length_c   1.000
_cell.angle_alpha   90.00
_cell.angle_beta   90.00
_cell.angle_gamma   90.00
#
_symmetry.space_group_name_H-M   'P 1'
#
loop_
_entity.id
_entity.type
_entity.pdbx_description
1 polymer ?
#
loop_
_entity_poly.entity_id
_entity_poly.type
_entity_poly.pdbx_seq_one_letter_code
_entity_poly.pdbx_strand_id
1 'polypeptide(L)'
;MPSAERPRAGAALCGLLGRRVAKAVVADVRAAASVFDGADAVAESPGPGFALPLAAEVWVFDHTLRRVLLVRHRWRGRVPPGGRVEPGETPREAARRELFEETGVRARLLPEPAAATVRSYRAGAPACLGLSYAAVVDGAVPLVAEGGQEVAWASLRRGWTGWFPEDVARVRRYAGRVRSGVAG
;
A
#
# COMPACT_ATOMS: atom_id res chain seq x y z
N MET A 1 -22.54 -15.98 6.69
CA MET A 1 -21.50 -16.59 7.47
C MET A 1 -20.14 -16.34 6.82
N PRO A 2 -19.36 -15.31 7.15
CA PRO A 2 -17.92 -15.34 6.91
C PRO A 2 -17.18 -14.70 8.08
N SER A 3 -16.91 -15.42 9.15
CA SER A 3 -16.22 -14.83 10.31
C SER A 3 -15.01 -15.63 10.82
N ALA A 4 -14.68 -16.78 10.21
CA ALA A 4 -13.64 -17.66 10.74
C ALA A 4 -12.25 -17.52 10.08
N GLU A 5 -12.12 -16.79 8.93
CA GLU A 5 -10.86 -16.72 8.20
C GLU A 5 -9.94 -15.54 8.59
N ARG A 6 -10.49 -14.47 9.17
CA ARG A 6 -9.72 -13.26 9.53
C ARG A 6 -8.55 -13.49 10.50
N PRO A 7 -8.69 -14.31 11.57
CA PRO A 7 -7.55 -14.57 12.47
C PRO A 7 -6.41 -15.34 11.81
N ARG A 8 -6.73 -16.20 10.82
CA ARG A 8 -5.73 -17.01 10.10
C ARG A 8 -4.88 -16.16 9.15
N ALA A 9 -5.50 -15.21 8.42
CA ALA A 9 -4.78 -14.33 7.52
C ALA A 9 -3.77 -13.44 8.28
N GLY A 10 -4.16 -12.86 9.41
CA GLY A 10 -3.26 -12.05 10.24
C GLY A 10 -2.07 -12.83 10.77
N ALA A 11 -2.27 -14.07 11.20
CA ALA A 11 -1.20 -14.94 11.65
C ALA A 11 -0.25 -15.34 10.51
N ALA A 12 -0.80 -15.66 9.33
CA ALA A 12 -0.03 -15.99 8.14
C ALA A 12 0.84 -14.81 7.68
N LEU A 13 0.26 -13.60 7.60
CA LEU A 13 1.01 -12.39 7.25
C LEU A 13 2.13 -12.09 8.24
N CYS A 14 1.87 -12.23 9.55
CA CYS A 14 2.90 -12.05 10.57
C CYS A 14 4.02 -13.09 10.46
N GLY A 15 3.72 -14.29 9.99
CA GLY A 15 4.71 -15.33 9.73
C GLY A 15 5.70 -14.99 8.60
N LEU A 16 5.33 -14.07 7.70
CA LEU A 16 6.20 -13.57 6.63
C LEU A 16 7.19 -12.49 7.09
N LEU A 17 7.03 -12.00 8.33
CA LEU A 17 7.95 -11.06 8.95
C LEU A 17 9.12 -11.83 9.58
N GLY A 18 10.34 -11.36 9.37
CA GLY A 18 11.52 -11.94 9.99
C GLY A 18 11.49 -11.83 11.53
N ARG A 19 12.35 -12.60 12.20
CA ARG A 19 12.38 -12.72 13.68
C ARG A 19 12.63 -11.42 14.47
N ARG A 20 13.09 -10.33 13.83
CA ARG A 20 13.40 -9.04 14.46
C ARG A 20 12.63 -7.90 13.79
N VAL A 21 11.32 -7.91 13.92
CA VAL A 21 10.46 -6.85 13.37
C VAL A 21 9.87 -6.04 14.51
N ALA A 22 9.86 -4.72 14.36
CA ALA A 22 9.29 -3.82 15.36
C ALA A 22 7.81 -4.13 15.62
N LYS A 23 7.36 -4.01 16.88
CA LYS A 23 5.96 -4.28 17.28
C LYS A 23 4.96 -3.47 16.46
N ALA A 24 5.30 -2.24 16.07
CA ALA A 24 4.46 -1.39 15.21
C ALA A 24 4.19 -2.01 13.84
N VAL A 25 5.19 -2.64 13.21
CA VAL A 25 5.03 -3.34 11.92
C VAL A 25 4.09 -4.53 12.07
N VAL A 26 4.24 -5.30 13.14
CA VAL A 26 3.34 -6.43 13.43
C VAL A 26 1.90 -5.95 13.63
N ALA A 27 1.71 -4.83 14.31
CA ALA A 27 0.38 -4.24 14.50
C ALA A 27 -0.24 -3.80 13.16
N ASP A 28 0.50 -3.10 12.31
CA ASP A 28 0.05 -2.66 10.99
C ASP A 28 -0.30 -3.87 10.09
N VAL A 29 0.52 -4.91 10.09
CA VAL A 29 0.26 -6.14 9.32
C VAL A 29 -1.02 -6.84 9.82
N ARG A 30 -1.23 -6.92 11.13
CA ARG A 30 -2.46 -7.51 11.70
C ARG A 30 -3.70 -6.69 11.33
N ALA A 31 -3.62 -5.36 11.43
CA ALA A 31 -4.71 -4.47 11.05
C ALA A 31 -5.03 -4.60 9.55
N ALA A 32 -4.02 -4.70 8.70
CA ALA A 32 -4.18 -4.87 7.26
C ALA A 32 -4.76 -6.25 6.87
N ALA A 33 -4.70 -7.25 7.72
CA ALA A 33 -5.18 -8.61 7.42
C ALA A 33 -6.66 -8.67 7.01
N SER A 34 -7.49 -7.72 7.46
CA SER A 34 -8.92 -7.63 7.08
C SER A 34 -9.14 -7.19 5.63
N VAL A 35 -8.12 -6.66 4.97
CA VAL A 35 -8.16 -6.16 3.58
C VAL A 35 -7.13 -6.86 2.69
N PHE A 36 -6.53 -7.93 3.19
CA PHE A 36 -5.53 -8.71 2.47
C PHE A 36 -6.16 -9.55 1.35
N ASP A 37 -5.67 -9.34 0.14
CA ASP A 37 -6.18 -10.01 -1.07
C ASP A 37 -5.18 -11.06 -1.65
N GLY A 38 -4.10 -11.38 -0.92
CA GLY A 38 -3.02 -12.24 -1.40
C GLY A 38 -2.98 -13.61 -0.75
N ALA A 39 -4.13 -14.20 -0.40
CA ALA A 39 -4.19 -15.50 0.28
C ALA A 39 -3.45 -16.61 -0.48
N ASP A 40 -3.57 -16.65 -1.80
CA ASP A 40 -2.90 -17.65 -2.65
C ASP A 40 -1.37 -17.46 -2.67
N ALA A 41 -0.92 -16.20 -2.69
CA ALA A 41 0.52 -15.88 -2.64
C ALA A 41 1.15 -16.23 -1.28
N VAL A 42 0.38 -16.21 -0.19
CA VAL A 42 0.85 -16.67 1.13
C VAL A 42 1.02 -18.19 1.16
N ALA A 43 0.15 -18.92 0.48
CA ALA A 43 0.24 -20.38 0.39
C ALA A 43 1.49 -20.85 -0.38
N GLU A 44 1.96 -20.06 -1.34
CA GLU A 44 3.18 -20.32 -2.11
C GLU A 44 4.46 -19.80 -1.45
N SER A 45 4.34 -19.15 -0.30
CA SER A 45 5.51 -18.56 0.40
C SER A 45 6.44 -19.67 0.91
N PRO A 46 7.77 -19.48 0.78
CA PRO A 46 8.73 -20.42 1.33
C PRO A 46 8.54 -20.55 2.84
N GLY A 47 8.66 -21.76 3.33
CA GLY A 47 8.32 -22.19 4.68
C GLY A 47 8.85 -21.35 5.85
N PRO A 48 8.63 -21.80 7.09
CA PRO A 48 8.91 -21.03 8.30
C PRO A 48 10.39 -20.61 8.40
N GLY A 49 10.62 -19.32 8.60
CA GLY A 49 11.95 -18.70 8.71
C GLY A 49 12.35 -17.83 7.52
N PHE A 50 11.57 -17.80 6.44
CA PHE A 50 11.79 -16.90 5.31
C PHE A 50 11.08 -15.57 5.57
N ALA A 51 11.84 -14.47 5.52
CA ALA A 51 11.29 -13.12 5.61
C ALA A 51 11.17 -12.52 4.21
N LEU A 52 9.97 -12.10 3.84
CA LEU A 52 9.77 -11.32 2.62
C LEU A 52 10.34 -9.91 2.81
N PRO A 53 10.96 -9.33 1.77
CA PRO A 53 11.25 -7.90 1.76
C PRO A 53 9.97 -7.10 1.97
N LEU A 54 10.07 -6.00 2.71
CA LEU A 54 8.95 -5.10 2.94
C LEU A 54 8.93 -3.98 1.90
N ALA A 55 7.73 -3.64 1.46
CA ALA A 55 7.45 -2.47 0.64
C ALA A 55 6.29 -1.68 1.25
N ALA A 56 6.25 -0.38 0.98
CA ALA A 56 5.18 0.48 1.47
C ALA A 56 4.75 1.46 0.38
N GLU A 57 3.46 1.76 0.32
CA GLU A 57 2.89 2.73 -0.62
C GLU A 57 1.81 3.56 0.05
N VAL A 58 1.44 4.69 -0.54
CA VAL A 58 0.38 5.55 -0.02
C VAL A 58 -0.71 5.78 -1.06
N TRP A 59 -1.95 5.48 -0.71
CA TRP A 59 -3.14 5.88 -1.45
C TRP A 59 -3.56 7.28 -1.00
N VAL A 60 -3.06 8.30 -1.69
CA VAL A 60 -3.37 9.69 -1.40
C VAL A 60 -4.63 10.08 -2.15
N PHE A 61 -5.67 10.42 -1.41
CA PHE A 61 -6.94 10.88 -1.96
C PHE A 61 -7.06 12.39 -1.86
N ASP A 62 -7.79 12.99 -2.80
CA ASP A 62 -8.29 14.34 -2.61
C ASP A 62 -9.43 14.33 -1.56
N HIS A 63 -9.75 15.49 -0.98
CA HIS A 63 -10.80 15.61 0.06
C HIS A 63 -12.19 15.15 -0.42
N THR A 64 -12.44 15.08 -1.73
CA THR A 64 -13.69 14.55 -2.27
C THR A 64 -13.70 13.01 -2.37
N LEU A 65 -12.56 12.35 -2.16
CA LEU A 65 -12.36 10.92 -2.33
C LEU A 65 -12.75 10.42 -3.75
N ARG A 66 -12.59 11.30 -4.75
CA ARG A 66 -12.88 10.99 -6.16
C ARG A 66 -11.65 10.82 -7.01
N ARG A 67 -10.50 11.27 -6.52
CA ARG A 67 -9.20 11.17 -7.20
C ARG A 67 -8.18 10.54 -6.28
N VAL A 68 -7.21 9.85 -6.85
CA VAL A 68 -6.03 9.32 -6.18
C VAL A 68 -4.78 9.85 -6.87
N LEU A 69 -3.76 10.17 -6.09
CA LEU A 69 -2.46 10.63 -6.59
C LEU A 69 -1.66 9.42 -7.06
N LEU A 70 -1.12 9.50 -8.27
CA LEU A 70 -0.30 8.46 -8.87
C LEU A 70 0.98 9.06 -9.43
N VAL A 71 2.04 8.27 -9.40
CA VAL A 71 3.31 8.53 -10.08
C VAL A 71 3.43 7.64 -11.33
N ARG A 72 4.07 8.14 -12.37
CA ARG A 72 4.34 7.37 -13.58
C ARG A 72 5.68 6.68 -13.49
N HIS A 73 5.67 5.47 -13.02
CA HIS A 73 6.88 4.65 -12.98
C HIS A 73 7.23 4.14 -14.41
N ARG A 74 8.51 4.24 -14.78
CA ARG A 74 8.98 3.95 -16.15
C ARG A 74 8.58 2.56 -16.69
N TRP A 75 8.43 1.55 -15.83
CA TRP A 75 8.04 0.18 -16.25
C TRP A 75 6.69 -0.27 -15.71
N ARG A 76 6.23 0.29 -14.59
CA ARG A 76 4.98 -0.13 -13.93
C ARG A 76 3.76 0.67 -14.34
N GLY A 77 3.93 1.69 -15.22
CA GLY A 77 2.85 2.60 -15.55
C GLY A 77 2.49 3.50 -14.38
N ARG A 78 1.20 3.80 -14.22
CA ARG A 78 0.71 4.63 -13.12
C ARG A 78 0.48 3.78 -11.88
N VAL A 79 1.17 4.12 -10.79
CA VAL A 79 1.11 3.41 -9.50
C VAL A 79 1.01 4.43 -8.36
N PRO A 80 0.49 4.04 -7.19
CA PRO A 80 0.62 4.85 -5.97
C PRO A 80 2.10 5.12 -5.65
N PRO A 81 2.44 6.29 -5.07
CA PRO A 81 3.79 6.55 -4.59
C PRO A 81 4.20 5.53 -3.53
N GLY A 82 5.42 5.02 -3.63
CA GLY A 82 5.91 4.00 -2.71
C GLY A 82 7.13 3.24 -3.20
N GLY A 83 7.80 2.59 -2.26
CA GLY A 83 9.03 1.88 -2.49
C GLY A 83 9.37 0.84 -1.43
N ARG A 84 10.64 0.49 -1.35
CA ARG A 84 11.14 -0.47 -0.36
C ARG A 84 11.22 0.16 1.02
N VAL A 85 11.01 -0.66 2.03
CA VAL A 85 11.32 -0.31 3.41
C VAL A 85 12.82 -0.50 3.63
N GLU A 86 13.50 0.56 4.02
CA GLU A 86 14.94 0.56 4.27
C GLU A 86 15.30 -0.01 5.65
N PRO A 87 16.56 -0.46 5.86
CA PRO A 87 17.00 -0.91 7.16
C PRO A 87 16.84 0.19 8.24
N GLY A 88 16.13 -0.14 9.31
CA GLY A 88 15.94 0.75 10.46
C GLY A 88 14.67 1.60 10.40
N GLU A 89 13.94 1.63 9.27
CA GLU A 89 12.65 2.31 9.20
C GLU A 89 11.46 1.33 9.32
N THR A 90 10.32 1.83 9.73
CA THR A 90 9.05 1.12 9.67
C THR A 90 8.41 1.31 8.29
N PRO A 91 7.49 0.41 7.85
CA PRO A 91 6.75 0.61 6.59
C PRO A 91 6.01 1.95 6.53
N ARG A 92 5.53 2.45 7.67
CA ARG A 92 4.84 3.74 7.76
C ARG A 92 5.79 4.93 7.56
N GLU A 93 7.02 4.83 8.02
CA GLU A 93 8.07 5.82 7.78
C GLU A 93 8.50 5.79 6.32
N ALA A 94 8.75 4.59 5.76
CA ALA A 94 9.03 4.41 4.34
C ALA A 94 7.94 5.03 3.46
N ALA A 95 6.66 4.75 3.76
CA ALA A 95 5.52 5.30 3.04
C ALA A 95 5.52 6.85 3.02
N ARG A 96 5.86 7.49 4.14
CA ARG A 96 5.96 8.97 4.22
C ARG A 96 7.17 9.50 3.45
N ARG A 97 8.32 8.83 3.53
CA ARG A 97 9.54 9.20 2.81
C ARG A 97 9.29 9.14 1.31
N GLU A 98 8.84 7.99 0.81
CA GLU A 98 8.57 7.77 -0.61
C GLU A 98 7.50 8.74 -1.14
N LEU A 99 6.41 8.97 -0.38
CA LEU A 99 5.42 9.97 -0.76
C LEU A 99 6.05 11.33 -0.98
N PHE A 100 6.89 11.76 -0.06
CA PHE A 100 7.55 13.08 -0.17
C PHE A 100 8.57 13.11 -1.30
N GLU A 101 9.42 12.10 -1.43
CA GLU A 101 10.45 12.01 -2.46
C GLU A 101 9.83 12.02 -3.86
N GLU A 102 8.83 11.16 -4.10
CA GLU A 102 8.23 11.02 -5.43
C GLU A 102 7.23 12.12 -5.81
N THR A 103 6.64 12.83 -4.83
CA THR A 103 5.53 13.76 -5.12
C THR A 103 5.65 15.15 -4.50
N GLY A 104 6.60 15.36 -3.58
CA GLY A 104 6.71 16.57 -2.77
C GLY A 104 5.62 16.71 -1.69
N VAL A 105 4.67 15.80 -1.63
CA VAL A 105 3.53 15.88 -0.71
C VAL A 105 3.90 15.36 0.68
N ARG A 106 3.59 16.16 1.70
CA ARG A 106 3.62 15.74 3.11
C ARG A 106 2.19 15.56 3.60
N ALA A 107 1.87 14.36 4.07
CA ALA A 107 0.53 14.06 4.54
C ALA A 107 0.56 13.25 5.85
N ARG A 108 -0.48 13.45 6.67
CA ARG A 108 -0.75 12.57 7.80
C ARG A 108 -1.43 11.30 7.26
N LEU A 109 -0.78 10.16 7.46
CA LEU A 109 -1.37 8.86 7.12
C LEU A 109 -2.50 8.54 8.10
N LEU A 110 -3.57 7.94 7.60
CA LEU A 110 -4.65 7.41 8.44
C LEU A 110 -4.10 6.35 9.40
N PRO A 111 -4.72 6.18 10.59
CA PRO A 111 -4.21 5.30 11.64
C PRO A 111 -4.01 3.87 11.16
N GLU A 112 -5.02 3.32 10.48
CA GLU A 112 -5.01 1.95 10.01
C GLU A 112 -4.44 1.85 8.59
N PRO A 113 -3.64 0.81 8.26
CA PRO A 113 -3.25 0.53 6.89
C PRO A 113 -4.48 0.20 6.04
N ALA A 114 -4.43 0.61 4.79
CA ALA A 114 -5.53 0.42 3.84
C ALA A 114 -5.57 -1.00 3.26
N ALA A 115 -4.40 -1.61 3.05
CA ALA A 115 -4.26 -2.96 2.50
C ALA A 115 -2.91 -3.59 2.85
N ALA A 116 -2.84 -4.92 2.72
CA ALA A 116 -1.59 -5.67 2.64
C ALA A 116 -1.64 -6.60 1.43
N THR A 117 -0.49 -6.80 0.77
CA THR A 117 -0.37 -7.68 -0.39
C THR A 117 0.96 -8.39 -0.40
N VAL A 118 0.97 -9.60 -0.94
CA VAL A 118 2.22 -10.30 -1.29
C VAL A 118 2.27 -10.35 -2.81
N ARG A 119 3.22 -9.62 -3.41
CA ARG A 119 3.34 -9.55 -4.88
C ARG A 119 4.76 -9.16 -5.32
N SER A 120 5.11 -9.50 -6.56
CA SER A 120 6.35 -9.05 -7.16
C SER A 120 6.15 -7.71 -7.87
N TYR A 121 6.97 -6.74 -7.51
CA TYR A 121 6.95 -5.39 -8.12
C TYR A 121 7.79 -5.28 -9.40
N ARG A 122 8.41 -6.36 -9.82
CA ARG A 122 9.23 -6.46 -11.04
C ARG A 122 9.21 -7.89 -11.57
N ALA A 123 9.12 -8.05 -12.88
CA ALA A 123 9.23 -9.36 -13.52
C ALA A 123 10.53 -10.07 -13.09
N GLY A 124 10.42 -11.33 -12.66
CA GLY A 124 11.54 -12.14 -12.20
C GLY A 124 12.13 -11.76 -10.83
N ALA A 125 11.58 -10.76 -10.14
CA ALA A 125 12.00 -10.43 -8.77
C ALA A 125 11.21 -11.23 -7.74
N PRO A 126 11.80 -11.49 -6.54
CA PRO A 126 11.07 -12.13 -5.46
C PRO A 126 9.87 -11.27 -5.02
N ALA A 127 8.84 -11.95 -4.51
CA ALA A 127 7.69 -11.27 -3.93
C ALA A 127 8.09 -10.45 -2.69
N CYS A 128 7.36 -9.37 -2.46
CA CYS A 128 7.47 -8.53 -1.28
C CYS A 128 6.15 -8.52 -0.52
N LEU A 129 6.19 -8.38 0.79
CA LEU A 129 5.02 -8.00 1.58
C LEU A 129 4.87 -6.48 1.50
N GLY A 130 3.87 -6.03 0.76
CA GLY A 130 3.53 -4.62 0.59
C GLY A 130 2.44 -4.18 1.55
N LEU A 131 2.65 -3.05 2.24
CA LEU A 131 1.65 -2.38 3.04
C LEU A 131 1.21 -1.08 2.35
N SER A 132 -0.10 -0.95 2.11
CA SER A 132 -0.68 0.29 1.59
C SER A 132 -1.24 1.10 2.75
N TYR A 133 -0.84 2.36 2.85
CA TYR A 133 -1.42 3.35 3.77
C TYR A 133 -2.31 4.31 3.01
N ALA A 134 -3.11 5.10 3.71
CA ALA A 134 -3.93 6.11 3.07
C ALA A 134 -3.74 7.48 3.70
N ALA A 135 -3.94 8.52 2.89
CA ALA A 135 -3.97 9.91 3.33
C ALA A 135 -5.02 10.67 2.53
N VAL A 136 -5.57 11.73 3.12
CA VAL A 136 -6.48 12.66 2.46
C VAL A 136 -5.85 14.05 2.51
N VAL A 137 -5.73 14.70 1.35
CA VAL A 137 -5.13 16.03 1.22
C VAL A 137 -5.99 16.95 0.36
N ASP A 138 -5.67 18.23 0.33
CA ASP A 138 -6.26 19.14 -0.63
C ASP A 138 -5.83 18.75 -2.05
N GLY A 139 -6.77 18.64 -2.96
CA GLY A 139 -6.49 18.33 -4.37
C GLY A 139 -5.75 19.42 -5.13
N ALA A 140 -5.55 20.60 -4.51
CA ALA A 140 -4.75 21.69 -5.03
C ALA A 140 -3.32 21.72 -4.45
N VAL A 141 -2.93 20.73 -3.62
CA VAL A 141 -1.57 20.65 -3.06
C VAL A 141 -0.53 20.69 -4.19
N PRO A 142 0.53 21.50 -4.06
CA PRO A 142 1.61 21.54 -5.05
C PRO A 142 2.26 20.15 -5.19
N LEU A 143 2.46 19.72 -6.42
CA LEU A 143 3.11 18.45 -6.74
C LEU A 143 4.51 18.73 -7.29
N VAL A 144 5.49 18.05 -6.76
CA VAL A 144 6.88 18.15 -7.19
C VAL A 144 7.37 16.75 -7.54
N ALA A 145 7.54 16.50 -8.81
CA ALA A 145 7.97 15.19 -9.30
C ALA A 145 9.47 14.98 -9.09
N GLU A 146 9.85 13.85 -8.56
CA GLU A 146 11.25 13.43 -8.50
C GLU A 146 11.76 13.03 -9.89
N GLY A 147 12.96 13.48 -10.24
CA GLY A 147 13.68 13.01 -11.43
C GLY A 147 12.91 13.11 -12.75
N GLY A 148 11.92 14.01 -12.87
CA GLY A 148 11.12 14.18 -14.07
C GLY A 148 10.01 13.13 -14.25
N GLN A 149 9.69 12.33 -13.25
CA GLN A 149 8.53 11.44 -13.28
C GLN A 149 7.22 12.26 -13.26
N GLU A 150 6.25 11.86 -14.07
CA GLU A 150 4.92 12.49 -14.06
C GLU A 150 4.18 12.13 -12.77
N VAL A 151 3.73 13.13 -12.02
CA VAL A 151 2.84 12.99 -10.87
C VAL A 151 1.49 13.61 -11.23
N ALA A 152 0.40 12.86 -11.08
CA ALA A 152 -0.91 13.35 -11.46
C ALA A 152 -2.05 12.73 -10.65
N TRP A 153 -3.13 13.49 -10.50
CA TRP A 153 -4.40 13.01 -9.97
C TRP A 153 -5.14 12.14 -10.99
N ALA A 154 -5.41 10.89 -10.66
CA ALA A 154 -6.23 9.98 -11.45
C ALA A 154 -7.67 9.92 -10.91
N SER A 155 -8.64 9.92 -11.82
CA SER A 155 -10.04 9.77 -11.45
C SER A 155 -10.36 8.34 -11.04
N LEU A 156 -10.88 8.14 -9.85
CA LEU A 156 -11.33 6.83 -9.39
C LEU A 156 -12.47 6.27 -10.25
N ARG A 157 -13.31 7.13 -10.85
CA ARG A 157 -14.39 6.70 -11.74
C ARG A 157 -13.87 6.11 -13.05
N ARG A 158 -12.88 6.76 -13.67
CA ARG A 158 -12.26 6.28 -14.93
C ARG A 158 -11.27 5.15 -14.70
N GLY A 159 -10.57 5.16 -13.56
CA GLY A 159 -9.45 4.27 -13.28
C GLY A 159 -8.19 4.72 -14.00
N TRP A 160 -7.20 3.85 -13.97
CA TRP A 160 -5.89 4.05 -14.61
C TRP A 160 -5.31 2.72 -15.08
N THR A 161 -4.29 2.78 -15.91
CA THR A 161 -3.52 1.60 -16.32
C THR A 161 -2.19 1.59 -15.57
N GLY A 162 -1.93 0.50 -14.88
CA GLY A 162 -0.70 0.24 -14.13
C GLY A 162 -0.33 -1.23 -14.17
N TRP A 163 0.75 -1.58 -13.50
CA TRP A 163 1.27 -2.95 -13.43
C TRP A 163 0.31 -3.93 -12.75
N PHE A 164 -0.47 -3.44 -11.80
CA PHE A 164 -1.45 -4.21 -11.05
C PHE A 164 -2.87 -3.72 -11.38
N PRO A 165 -3.57 -4.38 -12.33
CA PRO A 165 -4.92 -3.97 -12.75
C PRO A 165 -5.95 -3.99 -11.61
N GLU A 166 -5.76 -4.88 -10.64
CA GLU A 166 -6.62 -5.05 -9.47
C GLU A 166 -6.58 -3.84 -8.51
N ASP A 167 -5.52 -3.03 -8.54
CA ASP A 167 -5.38 -1.88 -7.64
C ASP A 167 -6.50 -0.84 -7.82
N VAL A 168 -7.00 -0.68 -9.03
CA VAL A 168 -8.13 0.23 -9.30
C VAL A 168 -9.35 -0.14 -8.47
N ALA A 169 -9.71 -1.42 -8.46
CA ALA A 169 -10.87 -1.91 -7.70
C ALA A 169 -10.64 -1.82 -6.19
N ARG A 170 -9.43 -2.12 -5.73
CA ARG A 170 -9.05 -2.09 -4.31
C ARG A 170 -9.08 -0.67 -3.75
N VAL A 171 -8.47 0.28 -4.44
CA VAL A 171 -8.45 1.69 -4.06
C VAL A 171 -9.86 2.29 -4.07
N ARG A 172 -10.70 1.92 -5.05
CA ARG A 172 -12.12 2.34 -5.09
C ARG A 172 -12.91 1.83 -3.89
N ARG A 173 -12.77 0.54 -3.54
CA ARG A 173 -13.44 -0.04 -2.36
C ARG A 173 -13.03 0.67 -1.10
N TYR A 174 -11.73 0.93 -0.94
CA TYR A 174 -11.22 1.64 0.22
C TYR A 174 -11.77 3.07 0.32
N ALA A 175 -11.73 3.85 -0.77
CA ALA A 175 -12.31 5.19 -0.81
C ALA A 175 -13.82 5.19 -0.46
N GLY A 176 -14.54 4.15 -0.87
CA GLY A 176 -15.94 3.94 -0.47
C GLY A 176 -16.10 3.77 1.03
N ARG A 177 -15.26 2.97 1.68
CA ARG A 177 -15.28 2.77 3.14
C ARG A 177 -14.97 4.05 3.89
N VAL A 178 -13.95 4.79 3.46
CA VAL A 178 -13.60 6.08 4.08
C VAL A 178 -14.77 7.07 4.00
N ARG A 179 -15.43 7.16 2.84
CA ARG A 179 -16.64 8.02 2.69
C ARG A 179 -17.78 7.63 3.61
N SER A 180 -17.97 6.35 3.87
CA SER A 180 -19.01 5.82 4.75
C SER A 180 -18.66 5.90 6.23
N GLY A 181 -17.52 6.47 6.60
CA GLY A 181 -17.05 6.53 7.99
C GLY A 181 -16.67 5.18 8.59
N VAL A 182 -16.48 4.14 7.78
CA VAL A 182 -16.16 2.76 8.23
C VAL A 182 -14.64 2.54 8.35
N ALA A 183 -13.83 3.44 7.81
CA ALA A 183 -12.37 3.39 7.85
C ALA A 183 -11.84 4.67 8.54
N GLY A 184 -11.76 4.63 9.85
CA GLY A 184 -11.21 5.69 10.69
C GLY A 184 -10.73 5.14 12.00
#